data_07f6f0faeaae9bb8cdc8b3336787ec1b
#
_entry.id   07f6f0faeaae9bb8cdc8b3336787ec1b
#
_cell.length_a   1.000
_cell.length_b   1.000
_cell.length_c   1.000
_cell.angle_alpha   90.00
_cell.angle_beta   90.00
_cell.angle_gamma   90.00
#
_symmetry.space_group_name_H-M   'P 1'
#
loop_
_entity.id
_entity.type
_entity.pdbx_description
1 polymer ?
#
loop_
_entity_poly.entity_id
_entity_poly.type
_entity_poly.pdbx_seq_one_letter_code
_entity_poly.pdbx_strand_id
1 'polypeptide(L)'
;NKGDLYVTRDYVAGDKGFSSLARMKQPSRYGTIRMGTVYTMDSSNSLGVELEYVRRGYIWPSQSYSTLSVGPLDMESQGVYRQKETYNMYTATANYIHKLDKDGSVLKLVTDYISKDLHGRNQYQIFQEIGALNKDTVYRSRSNATYQIATADLSWKQQLHKKSFFQIGMKYTYTGMKDDACYEGLE
;
A
#
# COMPACT_ATOMS: atom_id res chain seq x y z
N ASN A 1 8.48 14.19 -5.74
CA ASN A 1 7.74 14.50 -6.96
C ASN A 1 6.49 15.30 -6.62
N LYS A 2 6.36 16.50 -7.19
CA LYS A 2 5.15 17.32 -7.13
C LYS A 2 4.56 17.25 -8.53
N GLY A 3 3.55 16.45 -8.74
CA GLY A 3 2.79 16.40 -9.97
C GLY A 3 1.36 16.84 -9.69
N ASP A 4 0.80 17.68 -10.54
CA ASP A 4 -0.63 17.96 -10.56
C ASP A 4 -1.24 17.00 -11.58
N LEU A 5 -2.26 16.26 -11.19
CA LEU A 5 -3.05 15.39 -12.06
C LEU A 5 -4.41 16.07 -12.27
N TYR A 6 -4.79 16.23 -13.53
CA TYR A 6 -6.10 16.72 -13.93
C TYR A 6 -6.89 15.59 -14.54
N VAL A 7 -8.13 15.41 -14.09
CA VAL A 7 -9.06 14.41 -14.63
C VAL A 7 -10.33 15.14 -15.04
N THR A 8 -10.68 15.07 -16.32
CA THR A 8 -11.94 15.54 -16.86
C THR A 8 -12.83 14.37 -17.22
N ARG A 9 -14.11 14.50 -16.95
CA ARG A 9 -15.13 13.52 -17.33
C ARG A 9 -16.34 14.29 -17.85
N ASP A 10 -16.72 14.01 -19.09
CA ASP A 10 -17.90 14.58 -19.72
C ASP A 10 -18.79 13.43 -20.18
N TYR A 11 -20.07 13.55 -19.91
CA TYR A 11 -21.06 12.57 -20.28
C TYR A 11 -22.34 13.30 -20.72
N VAL A 12 -22.88 12.93 -21.87
CA VAL A 12 -24.11 13.49 -22.41
C VAL A 12 -25.05 12.37 -22.83
N ALA A 13 -26.29 12.39 -22.35
CA ALA A 13 -27.33 11.43 -22.72
C ALA A 13 -28.68 12.14 -22.85
N GLY A 14 -29.08 12.43 -24.09
CA GLY A 14 -30.28 13.18 -24.41
C GLY A 14 -30.21 14.62 -23.88
N ASP A 15 -31.15 14.99 -23.01
CA ASP A 15 -31.24 16.28 -22.32
C ASP A 15 -30.45 16.38 -21.02
N LYS A 16 -29.63 15.35 -20.71
CA LYS A 16 -28.82 15.28 -19.52
C LYS A 16 -27.32 15.40 -19.84
N GLY A 17 -26.66 16.29 -19.17
CA GLY A 17 -25.23 16.50 -19.28
C GLY A 17 -24.54 16.40 -17.90
N PHE A 18 -23.37 15.79 -17.86
CA PHE A 18 -22.51 15.80 -16.69
C PHE A 18 -21.09 16.17 -17.11
N SER A 19 -20.53 17.17 -16.46
CA SER A 19 -19.12 17.56 -16.62
C SER A 19 -18.45 17.60 -15.26
N SER A 20 -17.22 17.09 -15.18
CA SER A 20 -16.45 17.13 -13.95
C SER A 20 -14.98 17.37 -14.26
N LEU A 21 -14.36 18.26 -13.50
CA LEU A 21 -12.93 18.54 -13.49
C LEU A 21 -12.39 18.27 -12.09
N ALA A 22 -11.41 17.40 -11.98
CA ALA A 22 -10.71 17.16 -10.72
C ALA A 22 -9.21 17.50 -10.83
N ARG A 23 -8.69 18.20 -9.84
CA ARG A 23 -7.26 18.50 -9.69
C ARG A 23 -6.73 17.81 -8.43
N MET A 24 -5.68 17.03 -8.58
CA MET A 24 -5.05 16.26 -7.49
C MET A 24 -3.58 16.62 -7.35
N LYS A 25 -3.10 16.69 -6.12
CA LYS A 25 -1.67 16.83 -5.78
C LYS A 25 -1.25 15.66 -4.92
N GLN A 26 -0.03 15.15 -5.13
CA GLN A 26 0.51 14.00 -4.40
C GLN A 26 1.86 14.29 -3.74
N PRO A 27 1.95 15.16 -2.73
CA PRO A 27 3.16 15.25 -1.96
C PRO A 27 3.34 13.99 -1.09
N SER A 28 4.52 13.38 -1.19
CA SER A 28 4.87 12.22 -0.38
C SER A 28 6.19 12.42 0.34
N ARG A 29 6.30 11.89 1.56
CA ARG A 29 7.53 11.80 2.34
C ARG A 29 7.84 10.32 2.54
N TYR A 30 9.10 9.97 2.35
CA TYR A 30 9.56 8.59 2.43
C TYR A 30 10.89 8.54 3.17
N GLY A 31 11.03 7.58 4.07
CA GLY A 31 12.27 7.28 4.77
C GLY A 31 12.43 5.79 4.95
N THR A 32 13.63 5.27 4.74
CA THR A 32 13.98 3.85 4.94
C THR A 32 15.27 3.77 5.72
N ILE A 33 15.31 2.86 6.67
CA ILE A 33 16.53 2.41 7.35
C ILE A 33 16.60 0.90 7.17
N ARG A 34 17.75 0.41 6.70
CA ARG A 34 18.01 -1.02 6.54
C ARG A 34 19.36 -1.35 7.14
N MET A 35 19.42 -2.46 7.88
CA MET A 35 20.64 -3.00 8.45
C MET A 35 20.62 -4.51 8.35
N GLY A 36 21.78 -5.10 8.17
CA GLY A 36 21.89 -6.54 8.09
C GLY A 36 23.31 -7.00 8.39
N THR A 37 23.42 -8.28 8.70
CA THR A 37 24.70 -8.95 8.95
C THR A 37 24.62 -10.39 8.46
N VAL A 38 25.79 -10.92 8.13
CA VAL A 38 25.96 -12.35 7.85
C VAL A 38 27.03 -12.88 8.79
N TYR A 39 26.68 -13.93 9.51
CA TYR A 39 27.57 -14.63 10.41
C TYR A 39 27.89 -16.02 9.84
N THR A 40 29.15 -16.26 9.56
CA THR A 40 29.65 -17.58 9.14
C THR A 40 30.13 -18.33 10.37
N MET A 41 29.33 -19.32 10.80
CA MET A 41 29.62 -20.12 12.00
C MET A 41 30.80 -21.04 11.77
N ASP A 42 30.83 -21.67 10.58
CA ASP A 42 31.90 -22.56 10.13
C ASP A 42 31.93 -22.66 8.60
N SER A 43 32.70 -23.58 8.03
CA SER A 43 32.81 -23.78 6.58
C SER A 43 31.50 -24.26 5.92
N SER A 44 30.57 -24.78 6.70
CA SER A 44 29.30 -25.38 6.22
C SER A 44 28.09 -24.55 6.60
N ASN A 45 28.16 -23.69 7.63
CA ASN A 45 27.01 -23.01 8.20
C ASN A 45 27.14 -21.51 8.16
N SER A 46 26.13 -20.83 7.63
CA SER A 46 26.01 -19.38 7.68
C SER A 46 24.59 -18.92 7.98
N LEU A 47 24.48 -17.85 8.74
CA LEU A 47 23.24 -17.19 9.13
C LEU A 47 23.31 -15.72 8.72
N GLY A 48 22.34 -15.29 7.92
CA GLY A 48 22.14 -13.89 7.59
C GLY A 48 20.88 -13.34 8.27
N VAL A 49 20.94 -12.11 8.75
CA VAL A 49 19.78 -11.40 9.30
C VAL A 49 19.75 -10.00 8.70
N GLU A 50 18.57 -9.57 8.26
CA GLU A 50 18.32 -8.22 7.77
C GLU A 50 17.07 -7.65 8.43
N LEU A 51 17.14 -6.38 8.84
CA LEU A 51 16.04 -5.63 9.41
C LEU A 51 15.85 -4.37 8.56
N GLU A 52 14.60 -4.09 8.20
CA GLU A 52 14.22 -2.89 7.48
C GLU A 52 13.06 -2.19 8.17
N TYR A 53 13.16 -0.88 8.29
CA TYR A 53 12.09 0.01 8.69
C TYR A 53 11.80 1.00 7.60
N VAL A 54 10.54 1.11 7.20
CA VAL A 54 10.05 2.07 6.22
C VAL A 54 8.96 2.93 6.86
N ARG A 55 9.12 4.24 6.74
CA ARG A 55 8.05 5.19 7.04
C ARG A 55 7.68 5.96 5.80
N ARG A 56 6.39 5.98 5.49
CA ARG A 56 5.87 6.75 4.38
C ARG A 56 4.63 7.54 4.79
N GLY A 57 4.56 8.78 4.34
CA GLY A 57 3.39 9.61 4.50
C GLY A 57 3.05 10.31 3.19
N TYR A 58 1.79 10.38 2.86
CA TYR A 58 1.29 11.15 1.73
C TYR A 58 0.02 11.91 2.13
N ILE A 59 -0.16 13.04 1.46
CA ILE A 59 -1.35 13.87 1.57
C ILE A 59 -1.85 14.04 0.15
N TRP A 60 -3.11 13.70 -0.10
CA TRP A 60 -3.77 13.88 -1.39
C TRP A 60 -4.88 14.93 -1.28
N PRO A 61 -4.56 16.21 -1.38
CA PRO A 61 -5.57 17.22 -1.60
C PRO A 61 -6.11 17.09 -3.02
N SER A 62 -7.41 17.02 -3.15
CA SER A 62 -8.12 17.03 -4.41
C SER A 62 -9.24 18.05 -4.35
N GLN A 63 -9.46 18.76 -5.44
CA GLN A 63 -10.61 19.63 -5.67
C GLN A 63 -11.31 19.14 -6.92
N SER A 64 -12.62 19.03 -6.86
CA SER A 64 -13.45 18.67 -7.99
C SER A 64 -14.57 19.69 -8.16
N TYR A 65 -14.86 20.01 -9.40
CA TYR A 65 -16.01 20.80 -9.82
C TYR A 65 -16.81 19.93 -10.75
N SER A 66 -18.11 19.83 -10.51
CA SER A 66 -18.99 19.08 -11.39
C SER A 66 -20.30 19.82 -11.57
N THR A 67 -20.80 19.77 -12.80
CA THR A 67 -22.09 20.31 -13.21
C THR A 67 -22.93 19.16 -13.72
N LEU A 68 -24.14 19.04 -13.23
CA LEU A 68 -25.15 18.12 -13.71
C LEU A 68 -26.32 18.94 -14.27
N SER A 69 -26.56 18.85 -15.56
CA SER A 69 -27.66 19.48 -16.25
C SER A 69 -28.77 18.47 -16.53
N VAL A 70 -29.99 18.77 -16.15
CA VAL A 70 -31.20 17.95 -16.42
C VAL A 70 -32.30 18.85 -16.91
N GLY A 71 -32.50 18.93 -18.23
CA GLY A 71 -33.41 19.86 -18.84
C GLY A 71 -33.07 21.33 -18.51
N PRO A 72 -33.99 22.13 -17.94
CA PRO A 72 -33.72 23.53 -17.59
C PRO A 72 -33.02 23.69 -16.21
N LEU A 73 -32.70 22.59 -15.51
CA LEU A 73 -32.11 22.62 -14.19
C LEU A 73 -30.62 22.28 -14.26
N ASP A 74 -29.79 23.16 -13.74
CA ASP A 74 -28.39 22.93 -13.51
C ASP A 74 -28.13 22.76 -12.01
N MET A 75 -27.35 21.75 -11.68
CA MET A 75 -26.85 21.50 -10.34
C MET A 75 -25.33 21.59 -10.38
N GLU A 76 -24.78 22.53 -9.63
CA GLU A 76 -23.34 22.66 -9.46
C GLU A 76 -22.89 22.02 -8.15
N SER A 77 -21.77 21.37 -8.19
CA SER A 77 -21.17 20.75 -7.00
C SER A 77 -19.67 20.98 -6.98
N GLN A 78 -19.19 21.47 -5.87
CA GLN A 78 -17.77 21.59 -5.59
C GLN A 78 -17.39 20.60 -4.47
N GLY A 79 -16.43 19.74 -4.75
CA GLY A 79 -15.88 18.79 -3.79
C GLY A 79 -14.47 19.19 -3.39
N VAL A 80 -14.20 19.26 -2.09
CA VAL A 80 -12.85 19.37 -1.53
C VAL A 80 -12.58 18.08 -0.77
N TYR A 81 -11.56 17.35 -1.22
CA TYR A 81 -11.16 16.11 -0.61
C TYR A 81 -9.73 16.20 -0.11
N ARG A 82 -9.49 15.79 1.12
CA ARG A 82 -8.17 15.71 1.71
C ARG A 82 -7.97 14.36 2.36
N GLN A 83 -7.14 13.54 1.75
CA GLN A 83 -6.67 12.29 2.32
C GLN A 83 -5.29 12.49 2.90
N LYS A 84 -5.09 12.04 4.13
CA LYS A 84 -3.78 11.90 4.77
C LYS A 84 -3.60 10.45 5.13
N GLU A 85 -2.54 9.85 4.63
CA GLU A 85 -2.19 8.48 4.95
C GLU A 85 -0.74 8.39 5.38
N THR A 86 -0.50 7.63 6.43
CA THR A 86 0.84 7.31 6.91
C THR A 86 0.92 5.82 7.19
N TYR A 87 2.04 5.20 6.84
CA TYR A 87 2.31 3.84 7.29
C TYR A 87 3.73 3.68 7.81
N ASN A 88 3.87 2.77 8.75
CA ASN A 88 5.12 2.24 9.20
C ASN A 88 5.17 0.76 8.81
N MET A 89 6.29 0.32 8.27
CA MET A 89 6.50 -1.07 7.89
C MET A 89 7.82 -1.54 8.46
N TYR A 90 7.78 -2.68 9.12
CA TYR A 90 8.91 -3.38 9.68
C TYR A 90 9.06 -4.70 8.94
N THR A 91 10.26 -4.97 8.46
CA THR A 91 10.58 -6.24 7.82
C THR A 91 11.77 -6.85 8.54
N ALA A 92 11.65 -8.11 8.89
CA ALA A 92 12.76 -8.92 9.41
C ALA A 92 12.92 -10.15 8.52
N THR A 93 14.11 -10.33 7.97
CA THR A 93 14.48 -11.48 7.15
C THR A 93 15.61 -12.23 7.84
N ALA A 94 15.49 -13.55 7.97
CA ALA A 94 16.57 -14.42 8.36
C ALA A 94 16.78 -15.47 7.27
N ASN A 95 18.03 -15.74 6.95
CA ASN A 95 18.40 -16.81 6.04
C ASN A 95 19.48 -17.68 6.69
N TYR A 96 19.28 -18.98 6.62
CA TYR A 96 20.23 -19.98 7.08
C TYR A 96 20.61 -20.87 5.90
N ILE A 97 21.91 -21.07 5.72
CA ILE A 97 22.47 -21.92 4.68
C ILE A 97 23.35 -22.97 5.35
N HIS A 98 23.03 -24.25 5.07
CA HIS A 98 23.83 -25.38 5.47
C HIS A 98 24.35 -26.11 4.22
N LYS A 99 25.66 -26.14 4.03
CA LYS A 99 26.32 -26.93 3.00
C LYS A 99 26.43 -28.36 3.49
N LEU A 100 25.80 -29.29 2.76
CA LEU A 100 25.74 -30.70 3.11
C LEU A 100 27.03 -31.43 2.71
N ASP A 101 27.69 -30.94 1.66
CA ASP A 101 28.92 -31.51 1.13
C ASP A 101 29.81 -30.43 0.46
N LYS A 102 30.95 -30.86 -0.08
CA LYS A 102 31.88 -30.00 -0.84
C LYS A 102 31.49 -29.88 -2.33
N ASP A 103 30.57 -30.68 -2.80
CA ASP A 103 30.18 -30.79 -4.22
C ASP A 103 29.04 -29.83 -4.59
N GLY A 104 28.45 -29.15 -3.61
CA GLY A 104 27.45 -28.11 -3.83
C GLY A 104 26.03 -28.47 -3.40
N SER A 105 25.87 -29.53 -2.60
CA SER A 105 24.59 -29.84 -1.96
C SER A 105 24.35 -28.88 -0.80
N VAL A 106 23.14 -28.29 -0.74
CA VAL A 106 22.80 -27.19 0.17
C VAL A 106 21.37 -27.34 0.68
N LEU A 107 21.20 -27.13 1.98
CA LEU A 107 19.92 -26.86 2.62
C LEU A 107 19.84 -25.36 2.92
N LYS A 108 18.77 -24.70 2.48
CA LYS A 108 18.55 -23.29 2.70
C LYS A 108 17.17 -23.06 3.30
N LEU A 109 17.14 -22.28 4.38
CA LEU A 109 15.92 -21.78 5.02
C LEU A 109 15.92 -20.26 4.91
N VAL A 110 14.85 -19.69 4.41
CA VAL A 110 14.59 -18.24 4.41
C VAL A 110 13.29 -18.01 5.16
N THR A 111 13.30 -17.08 6.10
CA THR A 111 12.11 -16.66 6.82
C THR A 111 11.99 -15.16 6.76
N ASP A 112 10.77 -14.68 6.47
CA ASP A 112 10.45 -13.27 6.48
C ASP A 112 9.29 -13.01 7.42
N TYR A 113 9.36 -11.88 8.12
CA TYR A 113 8.25 -11.33 8.87
C TYR A 113 8.07 -9.87 8.49
N ILE A 114 6.86 -9.51 8.12
CA ILE A 114 6.47 -8.15 7.74
C ILE A 114 5.31 -7.73 8.63
N SER A 115 5.44 -6.57 9.29
CA SER A 115 4.35 -5.89 9.97
C SER A 115 4.20 -4.49 9.40
N LYS A 116 2.99 -4.14 8.97
CA LYS A 116 2.67 -2.83 8.39
C LYS A 116 1.46 -2.24 9.10
N ASP A 117 1.66 -1.08 9.73
CA ASP A 117 0.61 -0.29 10.34
C ASP A 117 0.26 0.89 9.44
N LEU A 118 -0.99 0.95 9.02
CA LEU A 118 -1.54 1.98 8.15
C LEU A 118 -2.52 2.84 8.93
N HIS A 119 -2.37 4.17 8.84
CA HIS A 119 -3.28 5.14 9.43
C HIS A 119 -3.77 6.09 8.36
N GLY A 120 -5.06 6.03 8.05
CA GLY A 120 -5.75 6.89 7.10
C GLY A 120 -6.66 7.89 7.80
N ARG A 121 -6.68 9.13 7.32
CA ARG A 121 -7.67 10.15 7.68
C ARG A 121 -8.12 10.82 6.41
N ASN A 122 -9.43 10.81 6.20
CA ASN A 122 -10.06 11.43 5.04
C ASN A 122 -11.04 12.49 5.51
N GLN A 123 -11.08 13.59 4.79
CA GLN A 123 -12.07 14.64 4.95
C GLN A 123 -12.61 14.98 3.57
N TYR A 124 -13.92 14.92 3.46
CA TYR A 124 -14.68 15.29 2.29
C TYR A 124 -15.56 16.48 2.66
N GLN A 125 -15.56 17.50 1.84
CA GLN A 125 -16.45 18.63 1.95
C GLN A 125 -17.09 18.82 0.59
N ILE A 126 -18.41 18.78 0.53
CA ILE A 126 -19.18 18.89 -0.70
C ILE A 126 -20.12 20.07 -0.54
N PHE A 127 -19.96 21.04 -1.41
CA PHE A 127 -20.86 22.19 -1.57
C PHE A 127 -21.72 21.90 -2.80
N GLN A 128 -23.02 21.97 -2.62
CA GLN A 128 -24.00 21.76 -3.70
C GLN A 128 -24.91 22.96 -3.82
N GLU A 129 -25.06 23.45 -5.04
CA GLU A 129 -26.02 24.48 -5.40
C GLU A 129 -27.06 23.87 -6.34
N ILE A 130 -28.31 23.85 -5.92
CA ILE A 130 -29.44 23.31 -6.67
C ILE A 130 -30.49 24.43 -6.77
N GLY A 131 -30.43 25.22 -7.82
CA GLY A 131 -31.24 26.42 -7.97
C GLY A 131 -30.98 27.42 -6.81
N ALA A 132 -32.00 27.69 -5.98
CA ALA A 132 -31.89 28.58 -4.83
C ALA A 132 -31.49 27.87 -3.51
N LEU A 133 -31.25 26.57 -3.53
CA LEU A 133 -30.92 25.74 -2.37
C LEU A 133 -29.41 25.45 -2.34
N ASN A 134 -28.77 25.84 -1.24
CA ASN A 134 -27.37 25.51 -0.98
C ASN A 134 -27.31 24.46 0.11
N LYS A 135 -26.54 23.38 -0.13
CA LYS A 135 -26.30 22.33 0.87
C LYS A 135 -24.82 22.06 1.00
N ASP A 136 -24.32 22.17 2.23
CA ASP A 136 -22.96 21.82 2.60
C ASP A 136 -22.99 20.50 3.36
N THR A 137 -22.11 19.59 2.98
CA THR A 137 -21.99 18.31 3.67
C THR A 137 -20.53 18.00 3.93
N VAL A 138 -20.19 17.66 5.16
CA VAL A 138 -18.84 17.30 5.59
C VAL A 138 -18.83 15.87 6.09
N TYR A 139 -17.97 15.05 5.50
CA TYR A 139 -17.70 13.69 5.96
C TYR A 139 -16.27 13.57 6.41
N ARG A 140 -16.06 12.85 7.51
CA ARG A 140 -14.73 12.45 7.98
C ARG A 140 -14.68 10.95 8.10
N SER A 141 -13.56 10.37 7.71
CA SER A 141 -13.31 8.97 8.00
C SER A 141 -11.90 8.77 8.55
N ARG A 142 -11.79 7.79 9.44
CA ARG A 142 -10.53 7.28 9.94
C ARG A 142 -10.46 5.80 9.64
N SER A 143 -9.33 5.34 9.14
CA SER A 143 -9.07 3.92 8.98
C SER A 143 -7.71 3.59 9.58
N ASN A 144 -7.67 2.50 10.34
CA ASN A 144 -6.43 1.93 10.87
C ASN A 144 -6.39 0.48 10.43
N ALA A 145 -5.35 0.09 9.73
CA ALA A 145 -5.18 -1.28 9.30
C ALA A 145 -3.79 -1.78 9.68
N THR A 146 -3.73 -2.97 10.25
CA THR A 146 -2.48 -3.68 10.53
C THR A 146 -2.43 -4.94 9.69
N TYR A 147 -1.35 -5.10 8.93
CA TYR A 147 -1.05 -6.27 8.12
C TYR A 147 0.15 -6.99 8.71
N GLN A 148 0.05 -8.31 8.83
CA GLN A 148 1.13 -9.17 9.26
C GLN A 148 1.30 -10.30 8.25
N ILE A 149 2.51 -10.49 7.79
CA ILE A 149 2.85 -11.57 6.85
C ILE A 149 4.08 -12.27 7.43
N ALA A 150 4.00 -13.58 7.56
CA ALA A 150 5.13 -14.41 7.90
C ALA A 150 5.31 -15.47 6.80
N THR A 151 6.54 -15.63 6.33
CA THR A 151 6.89 -16.66 5.36
C THR A 151 8.03 -17.52 5.85
N ALA A 152 8.01 -18.78 5.47
CA ALA A 152 9.14 -19.70 5.62
C ALA A 152 9.30 -20.48 4.31
N ASP A 153 10.49 -20.41 3.74
CA ASP A 153 10.88 -21.08 2.51
C ASP A 153 12.05 -22.00 2.81
N LEU A 154 11.83 -23.31 2.68
CA LEU A 154 12.84 -24.34 2.85
C LEU A 154 13.15 -24.95 1.51
N SER A 155 14.40 -24.93 1.11
CA SER A 155 14.87 -25.55 -0.13
C SER A 155 16.07 -26.46 0.12
N TRP A 156 16.03 -27.62 -0.50
CA TRP A 156 17.10 -28.59 -0.51
C TRP A 156 17.56 -28.82 -1.93
N LYS A 157 18.85 -28.60 -2.18
CA LYS A 157 19.52 -28.92 -3.43
C LYS A 157 20.54 -30.02 -3.15
N GLN A 158 20.42 -31.14 -3.90
CA GLN A 158 21.38 -32.24 -3.87
C GLN A 158 22.16 -32.26 -5.19
N GLN A 159 23.47 -32.12 -5.12
CA GLN A 159 24.34 -32.29 -6.25
C GLN A 159 24.52 -33.80 -6.51
N LEU A 160 24.15 -34.25 -7.70
CA LEU A 160 24.26 -35.66 -8.11
C LEU A 160 25.55 -35.91 -8.89
N HIS A 161 25.94 -34.97 -9.73
CA HIS A 161 27.12 -35.02 -10.56
C HIS A 161 27.59 -33.60 -10.92
N LYS A 162 28.78 -33.43 -11.48
CA LYS A 162 29.32 -32.09 -11.83
C LYS A 162 28.36 -31.18 -12.62
N LYS A 163 27.45 -31.78 -13.40
CA LYS A 163 26.48 -31.04 -14.25
C LYS A 163 25.02 -31.36 -13.93
N SER A 164 24.71 -32.18 -12.91
CA SER A 164 23.35 -32.61 -12.59
C SER A 164 23.05 -32.42 -11.12
N PHE A 165 21.91 -31.84 -10.81
CA PHE A 165 21.41 -31.69 -9.45
C PHE A 165 19.91 -31.96 -9.38
N PHE A 166 19.44 -32.28 -8.18
CA PHE A 166 18.04 -32.35 -7.81
C PHE A 166 17.74 -31.25 -6.80
N GLN A 167 16.59 -30.59 -6.94
CA GLN A 167 16.16 -29.56 -6.00
C GLN A 167 14.68 -29.71 -5.70
N ILE A 168 14.36 -29.61 -4.41
CA ILE A 168 12.98 -29.55 -3.90
C ILE A 168 12.86 -28.39 -2.92
N GLY A 169 11.69 -27.77 -2.87
CA GLY A 169 11.41 -26.68 -1.95
C GLY A 169 9.98 -26.72 -1.47
N MET A 170 9.77 -26.13 -0.29
CA MET A 170 8.46 -25.93 0.32
C MET A 170 8.39 -24.50 0.85
N LYS A 171 7.27 -23.84 0.60
CA LYS A 171 7.00 -22.51 1.11
C LYS A 171 5.72 -22.50 1.93
N TYR A 172 5.79 -21.94 3.12
CA TYR A 172 4.63 -21.63 3.96
C TYR A 172 4.45 -20.11 4.04
N THR A 173 3.22 -19.64 3.98
CA THR A 173 2.88 -18.22 4.12
C THR A 173 1.66 -18.09 5.03
N TYR A 174 1.80 -17.25 6.05
CA TYR A 174 0.72 -16.78 6.90
C TYR A 174 0.47 -15.31 6.62
N THR A 175 -0.81 -14.93 6.50
CA THR A 175 -1.22 -13.53 6.34
C THR A 175 -2.34 -13.23 7.33
N GLY A 176 -2.15 -12.20 8.13
CA GLY A 176 -3.14 -11.64 9.04
C GLY A 176 -3.44 -10.19 8.69
N MET A 177 -4.71 -9.80 8.78
CA MET A 177 -5.15 -8.42 8.60
C MET A 177 -6.15 -8.06 9.69
N LYS A 178 -5.96 -6.88 10.30
CA LYS A 178 -6.93 -6.25 11.18
C LYS A 178 -7.20 -4.87 10.63
N ASP A 179 -8.48 -4.55 10.40
CA ASP A 179 -8.92 -3.25 9.91
C ASP A 179 -9.98 -2.67 10.84
N ASP A 180 -9.88 -1.36 11.10
CA ASP A 180 -10.84 -0.59 11.90
C ASP A 180 -11.12 0.71 11.16
N ALA A 181 -12.38 0.92 10.76
CA ALA A 181 -12.82 2.09 10.03
C ALA A 181 -13.98 2.78 10.75
N CYS A 182 -13.85 4.08 10.96
CA CYS A 182 -14.87 4.92 11.55
C CYS A 182 -15.24 6.04 10.58
N TYR A 183 -16.54 6.27 10.43
CA TYR A 183 -17.12 7.33 9.60
C TYR A 183 -17.93 8.28 10.45
N GLU A 184 -17.70 9.58 10.30
CA GLU A 184 -18.43 10.65 10.96
C GLU A 184 -19.01 11.56 9.88
N GLY A 185 -20.32 11.71 9.85
CA GLY A 185 -21.03 12.72 9.06
C GLY A 185 -21.31 13.95 9.95
N LEU A 186 -21.04 15.14 9.43
CA LEU A 186 -21.43 16.40 10.04
C LEU A 186 -22.46 17.03 9.09
N GLU A 187 -23.70 17.08 9.53
CA GLU A 187 -24.77 17.81 8.87
C GLU A 187 -24.70 19.30 9.19
#